data_3dffd0ec709b0e0fadc2836f4d57ed84
#
_entry.id   3dffd0ec709b0e0fadc2836f4d57ed84
#
_cell.length_a   1.000
_cell.length_b   1.000
_cell.length_c   1.000
_cell.angle_alpha   90.00
_cell.angle_beta   90.00
_cell.angle_gamma   90.00
#
_symmetry.space_group_name_H-M   'P 1'
#
loop_
_entity.id
_entity.type
_entity.pdbx_description
1 polymer ?
#
loop_
_entity_poly.entity_id
_entity_poly.type
_entity_poly.pdbx_seq_one_letter_code
_entity_poly.pdbx_strand_id
1 'polypeptide(L)'
;MEEGRQEPSGTAFNSLVQLEVEKGIPRNPFINAGAIVLADILISELKDPESEFLTFVRTLCGSDSVDYNLEVAQSERETGYLNAAIANMLKYHGTIENDIEKVLMFYFKMCSVEMSCRELAKAFLPFTNHAPFEYAGYKLSRSRIKRLNAVMQTCGFYDEAGEFSYLVGLPGKSGVGGGIIAVCPHSYSVAVWSPRLNSKGNSVMGMKALELLTTYTQESIF
;
A
#
# COMPACT_ATOMS: atom_id res chain seq x y z
N MET A 1 -5.51 -22.01 0.16
CA MET A 1 -5.77 -20.58 0.41
C MET A 1 -6.64 -20.07 -0.72
N GLU A 2 -7.87 -19.63 -0.43
CA GLU A 2 -8.66 -18.90 -1.41
C GLU A 2 -7.84 -17.68 -1.83
N GLU A 3 -7.77 -17.41 -3.14
CA GLU A 3 -7.10 -16.20 -3.64
C GLU A 3 -7.74 -14.99 -2.97
N GLY A 4 -6.93 -14.13 -2.33
CA GLY A 4 -7.41 -12.93 -1.65
C GLY A 4 -8.24 -12.07 -2.59
N ARG A 5 -9.27 -11.43 -2.08
CA ARG A 5 -10.17 -10.58 -2.87
C ARG A 5 -9.43 -9.36 -3.44
N GLN A 6 -9.85 -8.90 -4.60
CA GLN A 6 -9.28 -7.79 -5.34
C GLN A 6 -10.38 -6.84 -5.80
N GLU A 7 -11.33 -6.60 -4.91
CA GLU A 7 -12.50 -5.75 -5.15
C GLU A 7 -12.21 -4.30 -4.77
N PRO A 8 -12.73 -3.31 -5.51
CA PRO A 8 -12.66 -1.91 -5.11
C PRO A 8 -13.19 -1.70 -3.69
N SER A 9 -12.61 -0.76 -2.96
CA SER A 9 -12.94 -0.54 -1.55
C SER A 9 -14.44 -0.27 -1.32
N GLY A 10 -15.06 0.51 -2.19
CA GLY A 10 -16.51 0.79 -2.17
C GLY A 10 -16.96 1.66 -0.99
N THR A 11 -16.16 1.72 0.06
CA THR A 11 -16.37 2.51 1.29
C THR A 11 -15.03 3.08 1.76
N ALA A 12 -15.04 3.84 2.85
CA ALA A 12 -13.81 4.34 3.47
C ALA A 12 -12.85 3.16 3.80
N PHE A 13 -11.55 3.40 3.65
CA PHE A 13 -10.48 2.41 3.79
C PHE A 13 -10.38 1.73 5.18
N ASN A 14 -11.08 2.23 6.15
CA ASN A 14 -11.12 1.76 7.53
C ASN A 14 -12.54 1.38 8.01
N SER A 15 -13.44 1.03 7.10
CA SER A 15 -14.84 0.72 7.42
C SER A 15 -14.99 -0.62 8.14
N LEU A 16 -15.36 -0.59 9.41
CA LEU A 16 -15.73 -1.78 10.20
C LEU A 16 -17.02 -2.43 9.70
N VAL A 17 -18.02 -1.63 9.31
CA VAL A 17 -19.29 -2.15 8.80
C VAL A 17 -19.08 -2.98 7.55
N GLN A 18 -18.21 -2.50 6.64
CA GLN A 18 -17.88 -3.25 5.44
C GLN A 18 -17.22 -4.59 5.78
N LEU A 19 -16.26 -4.59 6.72
CA LEU A 19 -15.56 -5.79 7.15
C LEU A 19 -16.49 -6.81 7.81
N GLU A 20 -17.46 -6.34 8.60
CA GLU A 20 -18.49 -7.20 9.22
C GLU A 20 -19.38 -7.87 8.15
N VAL A 21 -19.91 -7.09 7.20
CA VAL A 21 -20.72 -7.60 6.08
C VAL A 21 -19.94 -8.64 5.26
N GLU A 22 -18.66 -8.42 5.05
CA GLU A 22 -17.75 -9.32 4.31
C GLU A 22 -17.22 -10.48 5.19
N LYS A 23 -17.76 -10.67 6.40
CA LYS A 23 -17.40 -11.75 7.32
C LYS A 23 -15.89 -11.82 7.62
N GLY A 24 -15.27 -10.67 7.83
CA GLY A 24 -13.85 -10.56 8.14
C GLY A 24 -12.91 -10.76 6.96
N ILE A 25 -13.38 -10.85 5.73
CA ILE A 25 -12.54 -10.99 4.54
C ILE A 25 -12.34 -9.61 3.91
N PRO A 26 -11.13 -9.02 3.96
CA PRO A 26 -10.86 -7.72 3.34
C PRO A 26 -11.07 -7.74 1.82
N ARG A 27 -11.64 -6.69 1.25
CA ARG A 27 -11.86 -6.57 -0.20
C ARG A 27 -10.57 -6.50 -1.02
N ASN A 28 -9.55 -5.90 -0.47
CA ASN A 28 -8.25 -5.76 -1.13
C ASN A 28 -7.12 -5.53 -0.10
N PRO A 29 -5.84 -5.68 -0.49
CA PRO A 29 -4.71 -5.53 0.42
C PRO A 29 -4.38 -4.06 0.78
N PHE A 30 -5.02 -3.07 0.18
CA PHE A 30 -4.68 -1.65 0.32
C PHE A 30 -5.54 -0.89 1.32
N ILE A 31 -6.61 -1.49 1.83
CA ILE A 31 -7.37 -0.97 2.96
C ILE A 31 -6.77 -1.49 4.28
N ASN A 32 -7.06 -0.81 5.40
CA ASN A 32 -6.45 -1.15 6.69
C ASN A 32 -6.62 -2.62 7.06
N ALA A 33 -7.82 -3.18 6.89
CA ALA A 33 -8.07 -4.59 7.17
C ALA A 33 -7.16 -5.53 6.36
N GLY A 34 -6.97 -5.25 5.05
CA GLY A 34 -6.10 -6.04 4.20
C GLY A 34 -4.62 -5.90 4.55
N ALA A 35 -4.18 -4.70 4.91
CA ALA A 35 -2.80 -4.46 5.33
C ALA A 35 -2.49 -5.13 6.68
N ILE A 36 -3.45 -5.18 7.61
CA ILE A 36 -3.32 -5.92 8.88
C ILE A 36 -3.22 -7.44 8.62
N VAL A 37 -4.00 -7.98 7.69
CA VAL A 37 -3.87 -9.40 7.28
C VAL A 37 -2.51 -9.67 6.66
N LEU A 38 -1.96 -8.75 5.83
CA LEU A 38 -0.60 -8.89 5.31
C LEU A 38 0.45 -8.89 6.43
N ALA A 39 0.28 -8.06 7.46
CA ALA A 39 1.17 -8.09 8.63
C ALA A 39 1.14 -9.45 9.34
N ASP A 40 -0.05 -10.03 9.52
CA ASP A 40 -0.23 -11.36 10.10
C ASP A 40 0.47 -12.46 9.29
N ILE A 41 0.29 -12.44 7.96
CA ILE A 41 0.96 -13.39 7.05
C ILE A 41 2.49 -13.26 7.14
N LEU A 42 3.02 -12.03 7.11
CA LEU A 42 4.46 -11.80 7.18
C LEU A 42 5.05 -12.25 8.52
N ILE A 43 4.33 -12.08 9.63
CA ILE A 43 4.74 -12.60 10.95
C ILE A 43 4.82 -14.14 10.93
N SER A 44 3.91 -14.80 10.22
CA SER A 44 3.90 -16.27 10.12
C SER A 44 5.00 -16.83 9.21
N GLU A 45 5.34 -16.10 8.15
CA GLU A 45 6.26 -16.59 7.10
C GLU A 45 7.73 -16.19 7.33
N LEU A 46 7.98 -15.07 8.03
CA LEU A 46 9.32 -14.53 8.23
C LEU A 46 9.86 -14.88 9.63
N LYS A 47 11.18 -15.07 9.74
CA LYS A 47 11.83 -15.35 11.03
C LYS A 47 11.99 -14.10 11.88
N ASP A 48 12.35 -12.99 11.24
CA ASP A 48 12.45 -11.65 11.83
C ASP A 48 11.70 -10.67 10.93
N PRO A 49 10.36 -10.57 11.09
CA PRO A 49 9.50 -9.81 10.18
C PRO A 49 9.93 -8.35 10.02
N GLU A 50 10.34 -7.71 11.13
CA GLU A 50 10.73 -6.29 11.11
C GLU A 50 12.02 -6.05 10.33
N SER A 51 13.04 -6.85 10.60
CA SER A 51 14.34 -6.73 9.93
C SER A 51 14.26 -7.16 8.46
N GLU A 52 13.57 -8.25 8.16
CA GLU A 52 13.44 -8.77 6.79
C GLU A 52 12.59 -7.85 5.92
N PHE A 53 11.49 -7.29 6.44
CA PHE A 53 10.68 -6.31 5.72
C PHE A 53 11.48 -5.04 5.41
N LEU A 54 12.20 -4.49 6.38
CA LEU A 54 13.01 -3.29 6.18
C LEU A 54 14.15 -3.56 5.18
N THR A 55 14.79 -4.72 5.24
CA THR A 55 15.82 -5.15 4.28
C THR A 55 15.25 -5.24 2.87
N PHE A 56 14.05 -5.78 2.73
CA PHE A 56 13.35 -5.84 1.45
C PHE A 56 13.08 -4.42 0.88
N VAL A 57 12.56 -3.51 1.70
CA VAL A 57 12.30 -2.12 1.29
C VAL A 57 13.59 -1.41 0.89
N ARG A 58 14.66 -1.55 1.68
CA ARG A 58 16.00 -1.01 1.37
C ARG A 58 16.54 -1.55 0.04
N THR A 59 16.36 -2.83 -0.22
CA THR A 59 16.74 -3.45 -1.49
C THR A 59 15.96 -2.86 -2.67
N LEU A 60 14.65 -2.67 -2.53
CA LEU A 60 13.81 -2.07 -3.58
C LEU A 60 14.23 -0.65 -3.93
N CYS A 61 14.52 0.19 -2.94
CA CYS A 61 14.88 1.59 -3.18
C CYS A 61 16.40 1.81 -3.38
N GLY A 62 17.24 0.79 -3.12
CA GLY A 62 18.69 0.89 -3.22
C GLY A 62 19.26 1.93 -2.26
N SER A 63 18.77 1.93 -1.00
CA SER A 63 19.18 2.89 0.03
C SER A 63 19.09 2.26 1.42
N ASP A 64 20.20 2.32 2.16
CA ASP A 64 20.28 1.84 3.53
C ASP A 64 19.78 2.89 4.56
N SER A 65 19.50 4.11 4.11
CA SER A 65 19.03 5.21 4.97
C SER A 65 17.55 5.10 5.34
N VAL A 66 16.79 4.27 4.63
CA VAL A 66 15.37 4.02 4.92
C VAL A 66 15.22 3.27 6.24
N ASP A 67 14.37 3.76 7.12
CA ASP A 67 14.12 3.14 8.42
C ASP A 67 12.69 3.39 8.89
N TYR A 68 12.31 2.76 9.99
CA TYR A 68 11.06 3.02 10.69
C TYR A 68 11.13 4.34 11.45
N ASN A 69 10.15 5.20 11.29
CA ASN A 69 9.95 6.32 12.21
C ASN A 69 9.22 5.83 13.45
N LEU A 70 9.98 5.59 14.53
CA LEU A 70 9.44 5.00 15.76
C LEU A 70 8.49 5.95 16.50
N GLU A 71 8.61 7.28 16.33
CA GLU A 71 7.68 8.24 16.92
C GLU A 71 6.31 8.14 16.24
N VAL A 72 6.29 8.00 14.92
CA VAL A 72 5.06 7.76 14.15
C VAL A 72 4.44 6.42 14.52
N ALA A 73 5.23 5.34 14.60
CA ALA A 73 4.73 4.02 14.99
C ALA A 73 4.12 4.04 16.40
N GLN A 74 4.74 4.74 17.35
CA GLN A 74 4.23 4.88 18.70
C GLN A 74 2.93 5.71 18.74
N SER A 75 2.87 6.81 17.99
CA SER A 75 1.65 7.62 17.85
C SER A 75 0.48 6.82 17.28
N GLU A 76 0.74 6.02 16.24
CA GLU A 76 -0.25 5.09 15.67
C GLU A 76 -0.74 4.05 16.68
N ARG A 77 0.16 3.53 17.50
CA ARG A 77 -0.19 2.61 18.59
C ARG A 77 -1.12 3.27 19.61
N GLU A 78 -0.81 4.49 20.03
CA GLU A 78 -1.55 5.20 21.08
C GLU A 78 -2.93 5.68 20.62
N THR A 79 -3.10 5.94 19.33
CA THR A 79 -4.33 6.50 18.75
C THR A 79 -5.09 5.54 17.84
N GLY A 80 -4.52 4.38 17.56
CA GLY A 80 -5.00 3.39 16.57
C GLY A 80 -6.20 2.56 17.00
N TYR A 81 -7.15 3.11 17.77
CA TYR A 81 -8.32 2.40 18.29
C TYR A 81 -9.15 1.71 17.19
N LEU A 82 -9.29 2.36 16.04
CA LEU A 82 -10.04 1.79 14.91
C LEU A 82 -9.31 0.60 14.29
N ASN A 83 -7.97 0.67 14.18
CA ASN A 83 -7.15 -0.46 13.72
C ASN A 83 -7.21 -1.63 14.71
N ALA A 84 -7.25 -1.34 16.02
CA ALA A 84 -7.45 -2.36 17.04
C ALA A 84 -8.83 -3.02 16.92
N ALA A 85 -9.89 -2.25 16.65
CA ALA A 85 -11.23 -2.80 16.41
C ALA A 85 -11.27 -3.68 15.15
N ILE A 86 -10.62 -3.25 14.06
CA ILE A 86 -10.48 -4.04 12.83
C ILE A 86 -9.72 -5.35 13.11
N ALA A 87 -8.60 -5.31 13.81
CA ALA A 87 -7.81 -6.49 14.14
C ALA A 87 -8.59 -7.48 15.01
N ASN A 88 -9.36 -7.00 16.00
CA ASN A 88 -10.24 -7.85 16.80
C ASN A 88 -11.34 -8.51 15.95
N MET A 89 -11.93 -7.79 15.00
CA MET A 89 -12.92 -8.34 14.09
C MET A 89 -12.31 -9.40 13.15
N LEU A 90 -11.14 -9.14 12.59
CA LEU A 90 -10.39 -10.12 11.79
C LEU A 90 -10.08 -11.38 12.60
N LYS A 91 -9.67 -11.21 13.86
CA LYS A 91 -9.41 -12.33 14.79
C LYS A 91 -10.67 -13.13 15.11
N TYR A 92 -11.78 -12.45 15.37
CA TYR A 92 -13.07 -13.07 15.61
C TYR A 92 -13.51 -13.96 14.44
N HIS A 93 -13.28 -13.53 13.22
CA HIS A 93 -13.60 -14.30 12.01
C HIS A 93 -12.53 -15.35 11.63
N GLY A 94 -11.43 -15.42 12.35
CA GLY A 94 -10.32 -16.35 12.05
C GLY A 94 -9.49 -15.96 10.82
N THR A 95 -9.56 -14.70 10.38
CA THR A 95 -8.80 -14.20 9.22
C THR A 95 -7.34 -13.92 9.58
N ILE A 96 -7.04 -13.60 10.83
CA ILE A 96 -5.67 -13.50 11.38
C ILE A 96 -5.46 -14.55 12.47
N GLU A 97 -4.25 -15.13 12.53
CA GLU A 97 -3.93 -16.23 13.43
C GLU A 97 -3.01 -15.83 14.58
N ASN A 98 -2.13 -14.87 14.37
CA ASN A 98 -1.17 -14.42 15.37
C ASN A 98 -1.82 -13.57 16.48
N ASP A 99 -1.02 -13.24 17.49
CA ASP A 99 -1.40 -12.34 18.57
C ASP A 99 -1.70 -10.93 18.02
N ILE A 100 -2.82 -10.34 18.43
CA ILE A 100 -3.31 -9.05 17.90
C ILE A 100 -2.30 -7.92 18.16
N GLU A 101 -1.69 -7.88 19.35
CA GLU A 101 -0.71 -6.85 19.68
C GLU A 101 0.53 -6.96 18.80
N LYS A 102 1.02 -8.18 18.55
CA LYS A 102 2.15 -8.41 17.63
C LYS A 102 1.82 -7.95 16.21
N VAL A 103 0.64 -8.31 15.71
CA VAL A 103 0.18 -7.95 14.37
C VAL A 103 0.08 -6.42 14.25
N LEU A 104 -0.56 -5.76 15.20
CA LEU A 104 -0.71 -4.30 15.19
C LEU A 104 0.62 -3.57 15.31
N MET A 105 1.52 -4.02 16.20
CA MET A 105 2.83 -3.40 16.34
C MET A 105 3.64 -3.47 15.05
N PHE A 106 3.65 -4.61 14.38
CA PHE A 106 4.34 -4.75 13.12
C PHE A 106 3.64 -3.93 12.00
N TYR A 107 2.31 -3.95 11.95
CA TYR A 107 1.53 -3.11 11.02
C TYR A 107 1.86 -1.63 11.19
N PHE A 108 1.90 -1.10 12.42
CA PHE A 108 2.25 0.31 12.68
C PHE A 108 3.68 0.63 12.25
N LYS A 109 4.63 -0.28 12.46
CA LYS A 109 6.00 -0.13 11.94
C LYS A 109 6.03 -0.11 10.41
N MET A 110 5.33 -1.04 9.74
CA MET A 110 5.23 -1.03 8.27
C MET A 110 4.68 0.29 7.73
N CYS A 111 3.64 0.85 8.40
CA CYS A 111 3.05 2.14 8.04
C CYS A 111 3.95 3.34 8.35
N SER A 112 4.99 3.17 9.18
CA SER A 112 5.88 4.23 9.65
C SER A 112 7.23 4.24 8.96
N VAL A 113 7.40 3.51 7.86
CA VAL A 113 8.63 3.56 7.07
C VAL A 113 8.81 4.96 6.49
N GLU A 114 9.94 5.58 6.81
CA GLU A 114 10.31 6.92 6.35
C GLU A 114 11.25 6.84 5.15
N MET A 115 10.86 7.51 4.07
CA MET A 115 11.66 7.57 2.85
C MET A 115 11.37 8.84 2.06
N SER A 116 12.34 9.26 1.24
CA SER A 116 12.17 10.35 0.29
C SER A 116 11.30 9.94 -0.91
N CYS A 117 10.74 10.93 -1.64
CA CYS A 117 10.07 10.66 -2.92
C CYS A 117 10.97 9.93 -3.92
N ARG A 118 12.28 10.19 -3.90
CA ARG A 118 13.25 9.51 -4.78
C ARG A 118 13.36 8.03 -4.45
N GLU A 119 13.44 7.69 -3.17
CA GLU A 119 13.49 6.29 -2.70
C GLU A 119 12.18 5.57 -2.98
N LEU A 120 11.04 6.23 -2.71
CA LEU A 120 9.73 5.69 -3.02
C LEU A 120 9.58 5.41 -4.53
N ALA A 121 9.96 6.34 -5.39
CA ALA A 121 9.94 6.13 -6.83
C ALA A 121 10.83 4.95 -7.23
N LYS A 122 12.07 4.86 -6.70
CA LYS A 122 12.95 3.72 -6.98
C LYS A 122 12.36 2.38 -6.54
N ALA A 123 11.74 2.32 -5.35
CA ALA A 123 11.11 1.10 -4.83
C ALA A 123 10.00 0.56 -5.76
N PHE A 124 9.39 1.43 -6.56
CA PHE A 124 8.33 1.04 -7.50
C PHE A 124 8.79 0.82 -8.95
N LEU A 125 10.06 1.04 -9.27
CA LEU A 125 10.61 0.73 -10.60
C LEU A 125 10.36 -0.72 -11.05
N PRO A 126 10.43 -1.75 -10.19
CA PRO A 126 10.10 -3.13 -10.59
C PRO A 126 8.70 -3.28 -11.19
N PHE A 127 7.74 -2.45 -10.76
CA PHE A 127 6.36 -2.50 -11.24
C PHE A 127 6.17 -1.87 -12.63
N THR A 128 7.16 -1.12 -13.14
CA THR A 128 7.15 -0.65 -14.54
C THR A 128 7.37 -1.79 -15.53
N ASN A 129 7.84 -2.96 -15.09
CA ASN A 129 8.23 -4.07 -15.93
C ASN A 129 9.34 -3.71 -16.96
N HIS A 130 10.13 -2.68 -16.65
CA HIS A 130 11.25 -2.24 -17.49
C HIS A 130 12.45 -3.17 -17.34
N ALA A 131 12.73 -3.65 -16.13
CA ALA A 131 13.83 -4.56 -15.82
C ALA A 131 13.35 -5.73 -14.94
N PRO A 132 13.99 -6.91 -15.06
CA PRO A 132 13.71 -8.02 -14.14
C PRO A 132 14.02 -7.61 -12.70
N PHE A 133 13.14 -7.97 -11.77
CA PHE A 133 13.39 -7.84 -10.34
C PHE A 133 13.43 -9.23 -9.71
N GLU A 134 14.47 -9.48 -8.92
CA GLU A 134 14.64 -10.70 -8.15
C GLU A 134 15.04 -10.35 -6.72
N TYR A 135 14.41 -10.99 -5.74
CA TYR A 135 14.74 -10.88 -4.33
C TYR A 135 14.61 -12.23 -3.65
N ALA A 136 15.63 -12.63 -2.89
CA ALA A 136 15.67 -13.91 -2.15
C ALA A 136 15.30 -15.13 -3.02
N GLY A 137 15.73 -15.15 -4.29
CA GLY A 137 15.44 -16.21 -5.24
C GLY A 137 14.06 -16.14 -5.91
N TYR A 138 13.22 -15.16 -5.55
CA TYR A 138 11.92 -14.92 -6.19
C TYR A 138 12.06 -13.93 -7.32
N LYS A 139 11.61 -14.32 -8.51
CA LYS A 139 11.49 -13.43 -9.67
C LYS A 139 10.09 -12.87 -9.76
N LEU A 140 10.01 -11.55 -9.88
CA LEU A 140 8.75 -10.88 -10.13
C LEU A 140 8.37 -11.04 -11.62
N SER A 141 7.48 -11.99 -11.92
CA SER A 141 7.07 -12.25 -13.30
C SER A 141 6.20 -11.12 -13.87
N ARG A 142 6.22 -10.95 -15.19
CA ARG A 142 5.35 -10.00 -15.91
C ARG A 142 3.87 -10.16 -15.57
N SER A 143 3.40 -11.40 -15.41
CA SER A 143 2.02 -11.68 -15.03
C SER A 143 1.69 -11.18 -13.61
N ARG A 144 2.63 -11.33 -12.65
CA ARG A 144 2.47 -10.78 -11.30
C ARG A 144 2.48 -9.26 -11.30
N ILE A 145 3.40 -8.62 -12.03
CA ILE A 145 3.46 -7.16 -12.19
C ILE A 145 2.14 -6.63 -12.76
N LYS A 146 1.62 -7.26 -13.83
CA LYS A 146 0.32 -6.88 -14.41
C LYS A 146 -0.80 -6.93 -13.37
N ARG A 147 -0.88 -7.99 -12.57
CA ARG A 147 -1.91 -8.13 -11.53
C ARG A 147 -1.76 -7.09 -10.42
N LEU A 148 -0.53 -6.83 -9.94
CA LEU A 148 -0.26 -5.80 -8.93
C LEU A 148 -0.64 -4.40 -9.45
N ASN A 149 -0.27 -4.06 -10.68
CA ASN A 149 -0.66 -2.79 -11.31
C ASN A 149 -2.19 -2.69 -11.46
N ALA A 150 -2.87 -3.78 -11.83
CA ALA A 150 -4.33 -3.79 -11.92
C ALA A 150 -5.00 -3.56 -10.55
N VAL A 151 -4.46 -4.16 -9.47
CA VAL A 151 -4.96 -3.91 -8.10
C VAL A 151 -4.66 -2.48 -7.66
N MET A 152 -3.48 -1.92 -7.99
CA MET A 152 -3.19 -0.50 -7.73
C MET A 152 -4.17 0.41 -8.50
N GLN A 153 -4.48 0.10 -9.76
CA GLN A 153 -5.42 0.87 -10.57
C GLN A 153 -6.84 0.89 -9.98
N THR A 154 -7.31 -0.24 -9.47
CA THR A 154 -8.71 -0.39 -9.01
C THR A 154 -8.91 -0.09 -7.54
N CYS A 155 -7.87 -0.19 -6.71
CA CYS A 155 -7.96 -0.13 -5.26
C CYS A 155 -6.99 0.87 -4.60
N GLY A 156 -6.05 1.45 -5.35
CA GLY A 156 -4.92 2.21 -4.79
C GLY A 156 -5.29 3.58 -4.20
N PHE A 157 -6.47 4.10 -4.52
CA PHE A 157 -6.96 5.42 -4.08
C PHE A 157 -8.26 5.34 -3.28
N TYR A 158 -8.46 4.22 -2.58
CA TYR A 158 -9.64 3.99 -1.76
C TYR A 158 -10.94 4.09 -2.60
N ASP A 159 -11.84 5.00 -2.25
CA ASP A 159 -13.07 5.26 -2.99
C ASP A 159 -12.92 6.30 -4.13
N GLU A 160 -11.69 6.82 -4.36
CA GLU A 160 -11.35 7.71 -5.49
C GLU A 160 -10.58 7.01 -6.62
N ALA A 161 -10.44 5.67 -6.61
CA ALA A 161 -9.67 4.96 -7.62
C ALA A 161 -10.18 5.20 -9.06
N GLY A 162 -11.49 5.33 -9.23
CA GLY A 162 -12.11 5.67 -10.52
C GLY A 162 -11.78 7.08 -10.98
N GLU A 163 -11.82 8.06 -10.07
CA GLU A 163 -11.46 9.45 -10.38
C GLU A 163 -9.98 9.59 -10.72
N PHE A 164 -9.10 8.94 -9.94
CA PHE A 164 -7.67 8.90 -10.26
C PHE A 164 -7.40 8.27 -11.62
N SER A 165 -8.07 7.16 -11.94
CA SER A 165 -7.99 6.52 -13.25
C SER A 165 -8.41 7.46 -14.39
N TYR A 166 -9.49 8.22 -14.19
CA TYR A 166 -10.02 9.16 -15.19
C TYR A 166 -9.09 10.37 -15.40
N LEU A 167 -8.52 10.92 -14.32
CA LEU A 167 -7.71 12.14 -14.36
C LEU A 167 -6.24 11.85 -14.72
N VAL A 168 -5.66 10.80 -14.17
CA VAL A 168 -4.22 10.48 -14.27
C VAL A 168 -3.93 9.33 -15.23
N GLY A 169 -4.79 8.30 -15.25
CA GLY A 169 -4.66 7.19 -16.18
C GLY A 169 -3.45 6.27 -15.95
N LEU A 170 -2.92 6.21 -14.73
CA LEU A 170 -1.82 5.33 -14.34
C LEU A 170 -2.19 4.50 -13.11
N PRO A 171 -1.70 3.26 -12.98
CA PRO A 171 -1.74 2.54 -11.71
C PRO A 171 -0.99 3.30 -10.63
N GLY A 172 -1.57 3.39 -9.43
CA GLY A 172 -0.91 4.09 -8.34
C GLY A 172 -1.46 3.76 -6.98
N LYS A 173 -0.77 4.26 -5.94
CA LYS A 173 -1.17 4.12 -4.54
C LYS A 173 -0.95 5.42 -3.78
N SER A 174 -1.96 5.84 -3.07
CA SER A 174 -1.89 6.98 -2.16
C SER A 174 -1.67 6.53 -0.71
N GLY A 175 -1.12 7.43 0.10
CA GLY A 175 -0.97 7.25 1.54
C GLY A 175 -1.44 8.46 2.32
N VAL A 176 -2.03 8.22 3.50
CA VAL A 176 -2.50 9.29 4.40
C VAL A 176 -1.36 10.15 4.96
N GLY A 177 -0.10 9.75 4.76
CA GLY A 177 1.07 10.60 5.00
C GLY A 177 1.28 11.70 3.93
N GLY A 178 0.45 11.75 2.89
CA GLY A 178 0.51 12.76 1.81
C GLY A 178 1.33 12.34 0.58
N GLY A 179 1.88 11.13 0.59
CA GLY A 179 2.60 10.56 -0.54
C GLY A 179 1.66 9.89 -1.56
N ILE A 180 2.00 10.00 -2.83
CA ILE A 180 1.39 9.23 -3.92
C ILE A 180 2.52 8.67 -4.78
N ILE A 181 2.42 7.41 -5.12
CA ILE A 181 3.25 6.75 -6.13
C ILE A 181 2.38 6.36 -7.32
N ALA A 182 2.84 6.61 -8.54
CA ALA A 182 2.22 6.12 -9.76
C ALA A 182 3.25 5.44 -10.67
N VAL A 183 2.80 4.50 -11.46
CA VAL A 183 3.64 3.66 -12.33
C VAL A 183 3.18 3.80 -13.76
N CYS A 184 4.07 4.29 -14.64
CA CYS A 184 3.88 4.20 -16.08
C CYS A 184 4.52 2.90 -16.57
N PRO A 185 3.73 1.89 -16.99
CA PRO A 185 4.26 0.61 -17.45
C PRO A 185 5.26 0.78 -18.59
N HIS A 186 6.38 0.06 -18.51
CA HIS A 186 7.48 0.09 -19.48
C HIS A 186 8.27 1.41 -19.55
N SER A 187 7.98 2.39 -18.70
CA SER A 187 8.60 3.70 -18.74
C SER A 187 9.20 4.09 -17.38
N TYR A 188 8.41 4.61 -16.46
CA TYR A 188 8.90 5.13 -15.17
C TYR A 188 7.93 4.86 -14.02
N SER A 189 8.43 5.12 -12.82
CA SER A 189 7.64 5.35 -11.61
C SER A 189 7.82 6.78 -11.14
N VAL A 190 6.77 7.40 -10.63
CA VAL A 190 6.80 8.78 -10.14
C VAL A 190 6.18 8.86 -8.76
N ALA A 191 6.90 9.48 -7.82
CA ALA A 191 6.43 9.74 -6.47
C ALA A 191 6.27 11.25 -6.25
N VAL A 192 5.17 11.63 -5.65
CA VAL A 192 4.90 13.01 -5.21
C VAL A 192 4.51 13.01 -3.73
N TRP A 193 4.85 14.06 -3.03
CA TRP A 193 4.44 14.27 -1.65
C TRP A 193 3.97 15.71 -1.46
N SER A 194 2.80 15.85 -0.87
CA SER A 194 2.27 17.16 -0.47
C SER A 194 1.26 17.01 0.66
N PRO A 195 1.35 17.83 1.72
CA PRO A 195 0.33 17.92 2.74
C PRO A 195 -0.95 18.55 2.20
N ARG A 196 -1.99 18.49 3.03
CA ARG A 196 -3.42 18.70 2.85
C ARG A 196 -4.03 17.62 1.99
N LEU A 197 -4.59 16.68 2.74
CA LEU A 197 -5.41 15.62 2.17
C LEU A 197 -6.82 16.15 1.95
N ASN A 198 -7.50 15.56 0.96
CA ASN A 198 -8.94 15.73 0.83
C ASN A 198 -9.70 14.91 1.90
N SER A 199 -11.03 14.97 1.89
CA SER A 199 -11.89 14.25 2.84
C SER A 199 -11.78 12.72 2.74
N LYS A 200 -11.19 12.20 1.68
CA LYS A 200 -11.01 10.76 1.42
C LYS A 200 -9.59 10.26 1.73
N GLY A 201 -8.70 11.15 2.19
CA GLY A 201 -7.35 10.81 2.61
C GLY A 201 -6.29 10.90 1.52
N ASN A 202 -6.59 11.49 0.35
CA ASN A 202 -5.65 11.64 -0.76
C ASN A 202 -5.09 13.07 -0.83
N SER A 203 -3.80 13.19 -1.18
CA SER A 203 -3.13 14.48 -1.36
C SER A 203 -3.74 15.27 -2.52
N VAL A 204 -4.34 16.43 -2.23
CA VAL A 204 -4.97 17.28 -3.25
C VAL A 204 -3.96 17.75 -4.29
N MET A 205 -2.83 18.29 -3.84
CA MET A 205 -1.79 18.81 -4.75
C MET A 205 -1.05 17.67 -5.45
N GLY A 206 -0.87 16.52 -4.78
CA GLY A 206 -0.27 15.33 -5.38
C GLY A 206 -1.11 14.77 -6.53
N MET A 207 -2.42 14.67 -6.34
CA MET A 207 -3.37 14.28 -7.39
C MET A 207 -3.27 15.22 -8.60
N LYS A 208 -3.31 16.55 -8.34
CA LYS A 208 -3.23 17.55 -9.41
C LYS A 208 -1.89 17.56 -10.14
N ALA A 209 -0.78 17.34 -9.43
CA ALA A 209 0.53 17.25 -10.05
C ALA A 209 0.64 16.06 -11.02
N LEU A 210 0.09 14.90 -10.65
CA LEU A 210 0.09 13.72 -11.52
C LEU A 210 -0.86 13.88 -12.71
N GLU A 211 -2.04 14.48 -12.53
CA GLU A 211 -2.94 14.84 -13.64
C GLU A 211 -2.23 15.74 -14.67
N LEU A 212 -1.56 16.79 -14.20
CA LEU A 212 -0.82 17.69 -15.09
C LEU A 212 0.36 17.00 -15.78
N LEU A 213 1.08 16.12 -15.08
CA LEU A 213 2.16 15.32 -15.63
C LEU A 213 1.67 14.48 -16.81
N THR A 214 0.64 13.66 -16.58
CA THR A 214 0.15 12.75 -17.63
C THR A 214 -0.55 13.48 -18.76
N THR A 215 -1.23 14.61 -18.48
CA THR A 215 -1.79 15.48 -19.52
C THR A 215 -0.69 16.09 -20.40
N TYR A 216 0.44 16.50 -19.80
CA TYR A 216 1.54 17.10 -20.54
C TYR A 216 2.33 16.05 -21.34
N THR A 217 2.64 14.91 -20.74
CA THR A 217 3.41 13.83 -21.38
C THR A 217 2.56 12.98 -22.32
N GLN A 218 1.25 13.05 -22.21
CA GLN A 218 0.29 12.21 -22.95
C GLN A 218 0.47 10.70 -22.66
N GLU A 219 1.01 10.35 -21.49
CA GLU A 219 1.22 8.98 -21.06
C GLU A 219 0.06 8.48 -20.22
N SER A 220 -0.51 7.35 -20.59
CA SER A 220 -1.63 6.67 -19.93
C SER A 220 -1.59 5.18 -20.24
N ILE A 221 -2.28 4.38 -19.43
CA ILE A 221 -2.54 2.96 -19.76
C ILE A 221 -3.78 2.77 -20.64
N PHE A 222 -4.50 3.83 -20.94
CA PHE A 222 -5.71 3.84 -21.75
C PHE A 222 -5.45 4.34 -23.16
#